data_dbbd9b5796a4ad2a6375a5bc51bb3d8a
#
_entry.id   dbbd9b5796a4ad2a6375a5bc51bb3d8a
#
_cell.length_a   1.000
_cell.length_b   1.000
_cell.length_c   1.000
_cell.angle_alpha   90.00
_cell.angle_beta   90.00
_cell.angle_gamma   90.00
#
_symmetry.space_group_name_H-M   'P 1'
#
loop_
_entity.id
_entity.type
_entity.pdbx_description
1 polymer ?
#
loop_
_entity_poly.entity_id
_entity_poly.type
_entity_poly.pdbx_seq_one_letter_code
_entity_poly.pdbx_strand_id
1 'polypeptide(L)'
;FQNYALYPHMSVYDNMAFGLKIRKMDKSEIDRRVKEAAKQLDLVQYLTRKPKALSGGQRQRVAVGRAIVRNPKVFLFDEPLSNLDAKLRVTMRSEIAALHNRLQATMIYVTHDQIEAMTLGAKIAVMKDGVIQPIGAPLFLYNNPINKFVAGFIGTPPMNFLKVKVLEKGGKVVCEEESLDVTPCAEHQKRLKAYVGQEVWFGIRPEDLEYSEKPVNGAMQMKISNKEPL
;
A
#
# COMPACT_ATOMS: atom_id res chain seq x y z
N PHE A 1 -13.26 5.77 -8.57
CA PHE A 1 -14.65 5.50 -9.03
C PHE A 1 -15.16 4.23 -8.38
N GLN A 2 -15.94 4.34 -7.31
CA GLN A 2 -16.47 3.21 -6.51
C GLN A 2 -17.30 2.20 -7.34
N ASN A 3 -17.87 2.58 -8.48
CA ASN A 3 -18.74 1.73 -9.31
C ASN A 3 -18.27 1.61 -10.77
N TYR A 4 -16.96 1.70 -11.04
CA TYR A 4 -16.37 1.65 -12.39
C TYR A 4 -16.97 2.64 -13.40
N ALA A 5 -18.05 3.35 -13.04
CA ALA A 5 -18.80 4.33 -13.85
C ALA A 5 -18.99 3.92 -15.32
N LEU A 6 -19.23 2.62 -15.58
CA LEU A 6 -19.52 2.13 -16.92
C LEU A 6 -20.94 2.46 -17.33
N TYR A 7 -21.12 2.85 -18.57
CA TYR A 7 -22.43 3.06 -19.17
C TYR A 7 -23.09 1.71 -19.45
N PRO A 8 -24.14 1.31 -18.72
CA PRO A 8 -24.67 -0.06 -18.77
C PRO A 8 -25.35 -0.41 -20.10
N HIS A 9 -25.81 0.58 -20.83
CA HIS A 9 -26.45 0.43 -22.15
C HIS A 9 -25.46 0.31 -23.31
N MET A 10 -24.21 0.74 -23.12
CA MET A 10 -23.15 0.71 -24.12
C MET A 10 -22.38 -0.62 -24.10
N SER A 11 -21.84 -1.01 -25.25
CA SER A 11 -20.88 -2.11 -25.35
C SER A 11 -19.57 -1.76 -24.65
N VAL A 12 -18.68 -2.75 -24.45
CA VAL A 12 -17.30 -2.52 -23.99
C VAL A 12 -16.58 -1.54 -24.92
N TYR A 13 -16.67 -1.78 -26.23
CA TYR A 13 -16.11 -0.89 -27.24
C TYR A 13 -16.61 0.54 -27.07
N ASP A 14 -17.92 0.75 -27.00
CA ASP A 14 -18.50 2.08 -26.89
C ASP A 14 -18.16 2.75 -25.58
N ASN A 15 -18.09 2.01 -24.48
CA ASN A 15 -17.60 2.53 -23.20
C ASN A 15 -16.18 3.09 -23.33
N MET A 16 -15.27 2.33 -23.96
CA MET A 16 -13.90 2.77 -24.17
C MET A 16 -13.81 3.95 -25.16
N ALA A 17 -14.55 3.89 -26.26
CA ALA A 17 -14.56 4.91 -27.31
C ALA A 17 -15.22 6.23 -26.89
N PHE A 18 -16.09 6.23 -25.87
CA PHE A 18 -16.98 7.35 -25.55
C PHE A 18 -16.24 8.68 -25.41
N GLY A 19 -15.19 8.72 -24.60
CA GLY A 19 -14.43 9.95 -24.37
C GLY A 19 -13.71 10.48 -25.61
N LEU A 20 -13.34 9.59 -26.55
CA LEU A 20 -12.70 9.98 -27.82
C LEU A 20 -13.73 10.48 -28.81
N LYS A 21 -14.96 9.88 -28.84
CA LYS A 21 -16.09 10.34 -29.64
C LYS A 21 -16.51 11.77 -29.25
N ILE A 22 -16.58 12.09 -27.93
CA ILE A 22 -16.88 13.44 -27.47
C ILE A 22 -15.83 14.45 -27.95
N ARG A 23 -14.56 14.05 -27.99
CA ARG A 23 -13.46 14.88 -28.51
C ARG A 23 -13.46 14.99 -30.04
N LYS A 24 -14.45 14.40 -30.71
CA LYS A 24 -14.59 14.40 -32.18
C LYS A 24 -13.34 13.87 -32.92
N MET A 25 -12.66 12.90 -32.32
CA MET A 25 -11.53 12.24 -32.97
C MET A 25 -11.99 11.44 -34.19
N ASP A 26 -11.09 11.24 -35.14
CA ASP A 26 -11.34 10.43 -36.30
C ASP A 26 -11.70 8.97 -35.95
N LYS A 27 -12.64 8.39 -36.67
CA LYS A 27 -13.17 7.04 -36.42
C LYS A 27 -12.07 5.96 -36.51
N SER A 28 -11.15 6.08 -37.44
CA SER A 28 -10.04 5.15 -37.61
C SER A 28 -9.10 5.18 -36.43
N GLU A 29 -8.80 6.37 -35.90
CA GLU A 29 -7.96 6.54 -34.75
C GLU A 29 -8.63 6.05 -33.45
N ILE A 30 -9.94 6.27 -33.30
CA ILE A 30 -10.73 5.69 -32.21
C ILE A 30 -10.64 4.17 -32.23
N ASP A 31 -10.89 3.56 -33.38
CA ASP A 31 -10.87 2.09 -33.55
C ASP A 31 -9.48 1.53 -33.20
N ARG A 32 -8.42 2.15 -33.70
CA ARG A 32 -7.04 1.77 -33.43
C ARG A 32 -6.76 1.79 -31.92
N ARG A 33 -7.04 2.91 -31.24
CA ARG A 33 -6.77 3.06 -29.80
C ARG A 33 -7.57 2.11 -28.94
N VAL A 34 -8.85 1.91 -29.26
CA VAL A 34 -9.71 0.97 -28.52
C VAL A 34 -9.21 -0.46 -28.68
N LYS A 35 -8.85 -0.90 -29.89
CA LYS A 35 -8.31 -2.24 -30.12
C LYS A 35 -6.96 -2.46 -29.46
N GLU A 36 -6.06 -1.47 -29.49
CA GLU A 36 -4.78 -1.54 -28.79
C GLU A 36 -4.95 -1.66 -27.28
N ALA A 37 -5.80 -0.81 -26.67
CA ALA A 37 -6.08 -0.88 -25.26
C ALA A 37 -6.80 -2.18 -24.87
N ALA A 38 -7.73 -2.66 -25.69
CA ALA A 38 -8.40 -3.93 -25.48
C ALA A 38 -7.44 -5.12 -25.53
N LYS A 39 -6.44 -5.09 -26.41
CA LYS A 39 -5.38 -6.11 -26.47
C LYS A 39 -4.52 -6.09 -25.20
N GLN A 40 -4.14 -4.90 -24.72
CA GLN A 40 -3.35 -4.74 -23.48
C GLN A 40 -4.10 -5.26 -22.25
N LEU A 41 -5.43 -5.22 -22.26
CA LEU A 41 -6.29 -5.56 -21.13
C LEU A 41 -6.99 -6.93 -21.28
N ASP A 42 -6.66 -7.72 -22.30
CA ASP A 42 -7.31 -8.99 -22.61
C ASP A 42 -8.84 -8.86 -22.76
N LEU A 43 -9.30 -7.77 -23.40
CA LEU A 43 -10.71 -7.46 -23.59
C LEU A 43 -11.21 -7.65 -25.04
N VAL A 44 -10.36 -8.04 -25.97
CA VAL A 44 -10.70 -8.11 -27.41
C VAL A 44 -11.96 -8.93 -27.65
N GLN A 45 -12.08 -10.08 -27.01
CA GLN A 45 -13.23 -11.01 -27.14
C GLN A 45 -14.52 -10.49 -26.48
N TYR A 46 -14.42 -9.41 -25.68
CA TYR A 46 -15.55 -8.84 -24.96
C TYR A 46 -16.03 -7.50 -25.52
N LEU A 47 -15.40 -6.97 -26.57
CA LEU A 47 -15.67 -5.64 -27.11
C LEU A 47 -17.16 -5.40 -27.47
N THR A 48 -17.87 -6.43 -27.90
CA THR A 48 -19.29 -6.35 -28.24
C THR A 48 -20.24 -6.55 -27.07
N ARG A 49 -19.73 -7.06 -25.92
CA ARG A 49 -20.56 -7.34 -24.76
C ARG A 49 -20.94 -6.06 -24.01
N LYS A 50 -22.04 -6.11 -23.27
CA LYS A 50 -22.45 -5.05 -22.33
C LYS A 50 -21.92 -5.34 -20.92
N PRO A 51 -21.75 -4.33 -20.05
CA PRO A 51 -21.21 -4.49 -18.70
C PRO A 51 -21.88 -5.56 -17.85
N LYS A 52 -23.20 -5.78 -18.00
CA LYS A 52 -23.94 -6.82 -17.29
C LYS A 52 -23.47 -8.26 -17.58
N ALA A 53 -22.86 -8.48 -18.74
CA ALA A 53 -22.34 -9.78 -19.17
C ALA A 53 -20.86 -9.98 -18.85
N LEU A 54 -20.29 -9.17 -17.94
CA LEU A 54 -18.89 -9.19 -17.55
C LEU A 54 -18.76 -9.54 -16.06
N SER A 55 -17.64 -10.20 -15.70
CA SER A 55 -17.22 -10.36 -14.30
C SER A 55 -16.79 -9.02 -13.69
N GLY A 56 -16.64 -8.96 -12.34
CA GLY A 56 -16.14 -7.77 -11.64
C GLY A 56 -14.80 -7.28 -12.17
N GLY A 57 -13.81 -8.16 -12.31
CA GLY A 57 -12.50 -7.84 -12.85
C GLY A 57 -12.54 -7.39 -14.32
N GLN A 58 -13.41 -8.00 -15.14
CA GLN A 58 -13.60 -7.55 -16.54
C GLN A 58 -14.18 -6.14 -16.59
N ARG A 59 -15.18 -5.82 -15.75
CA ARG A 59 -15.74 -4.46 -15.66
C ARG A 59 -14.66 -3.45 -15.25
N GLN A 60 -13.82 -3.79 -14.28
CA GLN A 60 -12.71 -2.94 -13.86
C GLN A 60 -11.71 -2.71 -14.99
N ARG A 61 -11.31 -3.76 -15.72
CA ARG A 61 -10.44 -3.61 -16.90
C ARG A 61 -11.05 -2.70 -17.97
N VAL A 62 -12.36 -2.75 -18.18
CA VAL A 62 -13.05 -1.80 -19.09
C VAL A 62 -12.95 -0.37 -18.59
N ALA A 63 -13.12 -0.13 -17.27
CA ALA A 63 -12.97 1.20 -16.68
C ALA A 63 -11.55 1.75 -16.84
N VAL A 64 -10.54 0.90 -16.63
CA VAL A 64 -9.13 1.24 -16.89
C VAL A 64 -8.91 1.53 -18.39
N GLY A 65 -9.49 0.72 -19.27
CA GLY A 65 -9.42 0.91 -20.73
C GLY A 65 -9.96 2.26 -21.18
N ARG A 66 -11.05 2.75 -20.55
CA ARG A 66 -11.58 4.10 -20.78
C ARG A 66 -10.59 5.22 -20.47
N ALA A 67 -9.68 4.99 -19.53
CA ALA A 67 -8.61 5.94 -19.21
C ALA A 67 -7.43 5.78 -20.20
N ILE A 68 -7.01 4.56 -20.49
CA ILE A 68 -5.86 4.27 -21.37
C ILE A 68 -6.05 4.84 -22.76
N VAL A 69 -7.21 4.67 -23.39
CA VAL A 69 -7.48 5.15 -24.75
C VAL A 69 -7.28 6.67 -24.92
N ARG A 70 -7.34 7.42 -23.81
CA ARG A 70 -7.10 8.87 -23.79
C ARG A 70 -5.63 9.23 -23.83
N ASN A 71 -4.74 8.25 -23.64
CA ASN A 71 -3.29 8.41 -23.53
C ASN A 71 -2.90 9.50 -22.50
N PRO A 72 -3.30 9.36 -21.23
CA PRO A 72 -3.04 10.37 -20.22
C PRO A 72 -1.57 10.37 -19.80
N LYS A 73 -1.05 11.53 -19.37
CA LYS A 73 0.30 11.63 -18.77
C LYS A 73 0.34 11.06 -17.36
N VAL A 74 -0.78 11.05 -16.65
CA VAL A 74 -0.91 10.55 -15.26
C VAL A 74 -2.25 9.83 -15.10
N PHE A 75 -2.22 8.68 -14.45
CA PHE A 75 -3.43 7.97 -14.00
C PHE A 75 -3.70 8.29 -12.53
N LEU A 76 -4.96 8.55 -12.21
CA LEU A 76 -5.44 8.77 -10.85
C LEU A 76 -6.39 7.64 -10.47
N PHE A 77 -5.98 6.81 -9.50
CA PHE A 77 -6.79 5.75 -8.92
C PHE A 77 -7.21 6.15 -7.51
N ASP A 78 -8.50 6.22 -7.29
CA ASP A 78 -9.09 6.57 -6.00
C ASP A 78 -9.80 5.33 -5.45
N GLU A 79 -9.15 4.63 -4.53
CA GLU A 79 -9.59 3.38 -3.89
C GLU A 79 -10.17 2.35 -4.87
N PRO A 80 -9.46 1.96 -5.94
CA PRO A 80 -10.04 1.17 -7.02
C PRO A 80 -10.41 -0.27 -6.62
N LEU A 81 -9.88 -0.78 -5.51
CA LEU A 81 -10.09 -2.17 -5.05
C LEU A 81 -10.96 -2.27 -3.78
N SER A 82 -11.43 -1.16 -3.21
CA SER A 82 -12.15 -1.12 -1.93
C SER A 82 -13.41 -1.99 -1.89
N ASN A 83 -14.12 -2.12 -3.01
CA ASN A 83 -15.39 -2.86 -3.11
C ASN A 83 -15.23 -4.31 -3.62
N LEU A 84 -14.02 -4.86 -3.61
CA LEU A 84 -13.76 -6.23 -4.06
C LEU A 84 -13.60 -7.17 -2.87
N ASP A 85 -14.01 -8.42 -3.06
CA ASP A 85 -13.69 -9.50 -2.13
C ASP A 85 -12.17 -9.76 -2.08
N ALA A 86 -11.71 -10.41 -0.99
CA ALA A 86 -10.28 -10.60 -0.74
C ALA A 86 -9.55 -11.34 -1.88
N LYS A 87 -10.17 -12.38 -2.46
CA LYS A 87 -9.57 -13.18 -3.53
C LYS A 87 -9.42 -12.37 -4.81
N LEU A 88 -10.48 -11.64 -5.18
CA LEU A 88 -10.46 -10.80 -6.37
C LEU A 88 -9.49 -9.62 -6.22
N ARG A 89 -9.37 -9.05 -4.99
CA ARG A 89 -8.43 -7.98 -4.68
C ARG A 89 -6.98 -8.41 -4.93
N VAL A 90 -6.58 -9.62 -4.50
CA VAL A 90 -5.24 -10.15 -4.77
C VAL A 90 -4.97 -10.24 -6.27
N THR A 91 -5.90 -10.80 -7.03
CA THR A 91 -5.77 -10.91 -8.51
C THR A 91 -5.65 -9.52 -9.15
N MET A 92 -6.49 -8.58 -8.74
CA MET A 92 -6.52 -7.24 -9.31
C MET A 92 -5.28 -6.41 -8.98
N ARG A 93 -4.67 -6.58 -7.80
CA ARG A 93 -3.37 -5.98 -7.48
C ARG A 93 -2.31 -6.42 -8.50
N SER A 94 -2.21 -7.72 -8.75
CA SER A 94 -1.26 -8.25 -9.73
C SER A 94 -1.51 -7.71 -11.14
N GLU A 95 -2.79 -7.57 -11.54
CA GLU A 95 -3.15 -6.97 -12.85
C GLU A 95 -2.76 -5.49 -12.94
N ILE A 96 -2.98 -4.70 -11.87
CA ILE A 96 -2.58 -3.29 -11.84
C ILE A 96 -1.06 -3.14 -11.89
N ALA A 97 -0.31 -3.97 -11.15
CA ALA A 97 1.15 -3.98 -11.22
C ALA A 97 1.66 -4.30 -12.63
N ALA A 98 1.09 -5.34 -13.26
CA ALA A 98 1.41 -5.71 -14.64
C ALA A 98 1.06 -4.59 -15.64
N LEU A 99 -0.06 -3.91 -15.42
CA LEU A 99 -0.49 -2.78 -16.23
C LEU A 99 0.48 -1.60 -16.10
N HIS A 100 0.88 -1.25 -14.88
CA HIS A 100 1.88 -0.21 -14.64
C HIS A 100 3.19 -0.49 -15.39
N ASN A 101 3.67 -1.74 -15.29
CA ASN A 101 4.89 -2.16 -15.98
C ASN A 101 4.76 -2.09 -17.51
N ARG A 102 3.58 -2.33 -18.06
CA ARG A 102 3.34 -2.23 -19.52
C ARG A 102 3.21 -0.80 -20.01
N LEU A 103 2.51 0.04 -19.24
CA LEU A 103 2.21 1.42 -19.68
C LEU A 103 3.36 2.38 -19.41
N GLN A 104 4.23 2.09 -18.43
CA GLN A 104 5.33 2.98 -17.99
C GLN A 104 4.86 4.41 -17.72
N ALA A 105 3.60 4.57 -17.30
CA ALA A 105 2.97 5.85 -17.05
C ALA A 105 2.99 6.18 -15.55
N THR A 106 3.04 7.45 -15.22
CA THR A 106 2.91 7.89 -13.82
C THR A 106 1.51 7.55 -13.30
N MET A 107 1.45 6.87 -12.15
CA MET A 107 0.20 6.51 -11.48
C MET A 107 0.20 7.09 -10.06
N ILE A 108 -0.89 7.76 -9.70
CA ILE A 108 -1.19 8.14 -8.32
C ILE A 108 -2.32 7.22 -7.87
N TYR A 109 -2.07 6.50 -6.78
CA TYR A 109 -2.96 5.48 -6.27
C TYR A 109 -3.31 5.79 -4.81
N VAL A 110 -4.58 6.06 -4.54
CA VAL A 110 -5.11 6.29 -3.19
C VAL A 110 -5.68 4.98 -2.67
N THR A 111 -5.29 4.59 -1.46
CA THR A 111 -5.80 3.40 -0.78
C THR A 111 -5.71 3.56 0.73
N HIS A 112 -6.57 2.89 1.46
CA HIS A 112 -6.46 2.67 2.90
C HIS A 112 -5.88 1.30 3.23
N ASP A 113 -5.64 0.44 2.24
CA ASP A 113 -5.03 -0.89 2.40
C ASP A 113 -3.51 -0.78 2.32
N GLN A 114 -2.85 -1.11 3.44
CA GLN A 114 -1.38 -1.06 3.53
C GLN A 114 -0.70 -2.05 2.59
N ILE A 115 -1.31 -3.21 2.36
CA ILE A 115 -0.73 -4.23 1.47
C ILE A 115 -0.72 -3.72 0.03
N GLU A 116 -1.78 -3.00 -0.39
CA GLU A 116 -1.80 -2.34 -1.70
C GLU A 116 -0.69 -1.29 -1.81
N ALA A 117 -0.58 -0.40 -0.83
CA ALA A 117 0.46 0.63 -0.81
C ALA A 117 1.87 0.03 -0.86
N MET A 118 2.14 -0.99 -0.04
CA MET A 118 3.45 -1.64 0.07
C MET A 118 3.83 -2.44 -1.19
N THR A 119 2.84 -2.99 -1.91
CA THR A 119 3.10 -3.87 -3.07
C THR A 119 3.05 -3.15 -4.41
N LEU A 120 2.23 -2.09 -4.54
CA LEU A 120 2.05 -1.37 -5.80
C LEU A 120 2.90 -0.10 -5.90
N GLY A 121 3.17 0.54 -4.76
CA GLY A 121 3.83 1.84 -4.74
C GLY A 121 5.35 1.76 -4.92
N ALA A 122 5.91 2.48 -5.88
CA ALA A 122 7.34 2.78 -5.91
C ALA A 122 7.72 3.77 -4.79
N LYS A 123 6.79 4.64 -4.42
CA LYS A 123 6.88 5.55 -3.26
C LYS A 123 5.52 5.60 -2.56
N ILE A 124 5.55 5.69 -1.24
CA ILE A 124 4.36 5.86 -0.40
C ILE A 124 4.39 7.24 0.24
N ALA A 125 3.26 7.93 0.19
CA ALA A 125 2.97 9.13 0.96
C ALA A 125 1.91 8.77 2.00
N VAL A 126 2.28 8.70 3.27
CA VAL A 126 1.31 8.52 4.36
C VAL A 126 0.68 9.86 4.67
N MET A 127 -0.63 9.89 4.86
CA MET A 127 -1.36 11.11 5.25
C MET A 127 -1.91 10.98 6.66
N LYS A 128 -1.80 12.05 7.45
CA LYS A 128 -2.40 12.18 8.77
C LYS A 128 -3.01 13.56 8.91
N ASP A 129 -4.29 13.62 9.26
CA ASP A 129 -5.01 14.88 9.51
C ASP A 129 -4.85 15.92 8.37
N GLY A 130 -4.88 15.46 7.11
CA GLY A 130 -4.69 16.28 5.93
C GLY A 130 -3.23 16.67 5.62
N VAL A 131 -2.26 16.23 6.45
CA VAL A 131 -0.84 16.55 6.29
C VAL A 131 -0.09 15.34 5.74
N ILE A 132 0.69 15.55 4.69
CA ILE A 132 1.56 14.53 4.11
C ILE A 132 2.74 14.30 5.05
N GLN A 133 2.91 13.06 5.47
CA GLN A 133 4.10 12.60 6.19
C GLN A 133 5.25 12.38 5.19
N PRO A 134 6.50 12.22 5.66
CA PRO A 134 7.62 11.98 4.75
C PRO A 134 7.38 10.85 3.77
N ILE A 135 7.72 11.09 2.50
CA ILE A 135 7.52 10.18 1.38
C ILE A 135 8.77 9.31 1.22
N GLY A 136 8.59 8.02 0.99
CA GLY A 136 9.72 7.11 0.78
C GLY A 136 9.33 5.82 0.05
N ALA A 137 10.34 5.04 -0.29
CA ALA A 137 10.12 3.68 -0.77
C ALA A 137 9.48 2.83 0.35
N PRO A 138 8.60 1.86 0.00
CA PRO A 138 7.88 1.05 0.98
C PRO A 138 8.75 0.45 2.07
N LEU A 139 9.77 -0.33 1.70
CA LEU A 139 10.68 -0.98 2.64
C LEU A 139 11.53 0.02 3.44
N PHE A 140 11.86 1.18 2.85
CA PHE A 140 12.58 2.22 3.59
C PHE A 140 11.71 2.78 4.73
N LEU A 141 10.44 3.09 4.47
CA LEU A 141 9.51 3.59 5.49
C LEU A 141 9.19 2.54 6.56
N TYR A 142 9.18 1.26 6.17
CA TYR A 142 8.98 0.15 7.08
C TYR A 142 10.16 -0.01 8.05
N ASN A 143 11.37 -0.04 7.53
CA ASN A 143 12.59 -0.27 8.31
C ASN A 143 13.09 0.99 9.03
N ASN A 144 12.81 2.19 8.48
CA ASN A 144 13.29 3.47 9.00
C ASN A 144 12.14 4.46 9.16
N PRO A 145 11.15 4.19 10.00
CA PRO A 145 10.03 5.09 10.19
C PRO A 145 10.50 6.39 10.84
N ILE A 146 10.11 7.53 10.25
CA ILE A 146 10.60 8.85 10.65
C ILE A 146 9.94 9.35 11.95
N ASN A 147 8.74 8.84 12.24
CA ASN A 147 8.02 9.17 13.46
C ASN A 147 7.17 7.99 13.95
N LYS A 148 6.68 8.09 15.19
CA LYS A 148 5.84 7.08 15.84
C LYS A 148 4.57 6.76 15.06
N PHE A 149 3.97 7.77 14.40
CA PHE A 149 2.75 7.54 13.62
C PHE A 149 3.01 6.64 12.40
N VAL A 150 4.03 6.96 11.60
CA VAL A 150 4.42 6.14 10.45
C VAL A 150 4.83 4.74 10.88
N ALA A 151 5.58 4.61 12.00
CA ALA A 151 6.01 3.34 12.55
C ALA A 151 4.84 2.42 12.93
N GLY A 152 3.79 2.98 13.55
CA GLY A 152 2.60 2.23 13.95
C GLY A 152 1.57 2.07 12.84
N PHE A 153 1.62 2.95 11.81
CA PHE A 153 0.69 2.86 10.69
C PHE A 153 1.15 1.84 9.62
N ILE A 154 2.46 1.74 9.37
CA ILE A 154 3.00 0.84 8.35
C ILE A 154 3.42 -0.48 9.00
N GLY A 155 2.79 -1.58 8.55
CA GLY A 155 3.03 -2.94 8.98
C GLY A 155 1.77 -3.61 9.54
N THR A 156 1.62 -4.90 9.24
CA THR A 156 0.52 -5.74 9.74
C THR A 156 1.12 -7.06 10.23
N PRO A 157 1.12 -7.31 11.56
CA PRO A 157 0.64 -6.44 12.64
C PRO A 157 1.44 -5.13 12.81
N PRO A 158 0.89 -4.11 13.50
CA PRO A 158 1.60 -2.84 13.71
C PRO A 158 2.79 -2.98 14.68
N MET A 159 3.70 -2.01 14.65
CA MET A 159 4.83 -1.96 15.59
C MET A 159 4.34 -1.83 17.03
N ASN A 160 4.93 -2.58 17.94
CA ASN A 160 4.71 -2.44 19.38
C ASN A 160 5.48 -1.23 19.91
N PHE A 161 4.89 -0.50 20.87
CA PHE A 161 5.51 0.67 21.48
C PHE A 161 5.49 0.57 23.00
N LEU A 162 6.65 0.75 23.61
CA LEU A 162 6.84 0.85 25.05
C LEU A 162 7.44 2.21 25.40
N LYS A 163 7.04 2.80 26.51
CA LYS A 163 7.75 3.94 27.08
C LYS A 163 8.91 3.40 27.89
N VAL A 164 10.12 3.87 27.59
CA VAL A 164 11.34 3.45 28.30
C VAL A 164 12.12 4.67 28.73
N LYS A 165 12.82 4.55 29.84
CA LYS A 165 13.73 5.57 30.32
C LYS A 165 15.14 5.30 29.80
N VAL A 166 15.78 6.32 29.25
CA VAL A 166 17.15 6.22 28.75
C VAL A 166 18.11 6.47 29.91
N LEU A 167 18.96 5.51 30.22
CA LEU A 167 19.92 5.56 31.29
C LEU A 167 21.33 5.28 30.76
N GLU A 168 22.36 5.71 31.54
CA GLU A 168 23.73 5.32 31.28
C GLU A 168 24.19 4.36 32.37
N LYS A 169 24.57 3.14 32.01
CA LYS A 169 25.05 2.09 32.90
C LYS A 169 26.38 1.54 32.37
N GLY A 170 27.44 1.64 33.15
CA GLY A 170 28.76 1.09 32.76
C GLY A 170 29.32 1.64 31.44
N GLY A 171 29.06 2.92 31.12
CA GLY A 171 29.50 3.55 29.88
C GLY A 171 28.67 3.20 28.64
N LYS A 172 27.58 2.45 28.81
CA LYS A 172 26.63 2.12 27.74
C LYS A 172 25.28 2.79 28.00
N VAL A 173 24.60 3.15 26.92
CA VAL A 173 23.22 3.63 27.01
C VAL A 173 22.28 2.43 27.03
N VAL A 174 21.37 2.41 28.00
CA VAL A 174 20.37 1.35 28.22
C VAL A 174 19.00 1.97 28.23
N CYS A 175 18.02 1.27 27.65
CA CYS A 175 16.61 1.60 27.70
C CYS A 175 15.93 0.70 28.74
N GLU A 176 15.37 1.28 29.79
CA GLU A 176 14.81 0.55 30.93
C GLU A 176 13.31 0.87 31.10
N GLU A 177 12.55 -0.17 31.36
CA GLU A 177 11.15 -0.14 31.81
C GLU A 177 10.97 -1.29 32.81
N GLU A 178 9.96 -1.27 33.67
CA GLU A 178 9.77 -2.15 34.85
C GLU A 178 10.26 -3.62 34.67
N SER A 179 10.10 -4.19 33.51
CA SER A 179 10.48 -5.59 33.19
C SER A 179 11.41 -5.72 31.98
N LEU A 180 11.85 -4.60 31.39
CA LEU A 180 12.66 -4.57 30.18
C LEU A 180 13.96 -3.80 30.40
N ASP A 181 15.09 -4.44 30.17
CA ASP A 181 16.41 -3.84 30.12
C ASP A 181 17.07 -4.14 28.79
N VAL A 182 17.05 -3.19 27.86
CA VAL A 182 17.57 -3.36 26.50
C VAL A 182 18.77 -2.47 26.29
N THR A 183 19.88 -3.07 25.90
CA THR A 183 21.04 -2.34 25.39
C THR A 183 20.93 -2.17 23.88
N PRO A 184 20.61 -0.96 23.36
CA PRO A 184 20.48 -0.73 21.93
C PRO A 184 21.80 -0.98 21.18
N CYS A 185 21.74 -1.20 19.88
CA CYS A 185 22.93 -1.34 19.03
C CYS A 185 23.77 -0.04 19.04
N ALA A 186 25.03 -0.14 18.63
CA ALA A 186 26.00 0.94 18.71
C ALA A 186 25.56 2.23 18.00
N GLU A 187 24.84 2.11 16.90
CA GLU A 187 24.29 3.25 16.16
C GLU A 187 23.22 3.98 16.97
N HIS A 188 22.27 3.26 17.54
CA HIS A 188 21.21 3.82 18.36
C HIS A 188 21.77 4.40 19.67
N GLN A 189 22.77 3.77 20.28
CA GLN A 189 23.41 4.32 21.47
C GLN A 189 23.97 5.73 21.24
N LYS A 190 24.59 6.00 20.08
CA LYS A 190 25.09 7.34 19.74
C LYS A 190 23.98 8.39 19.73
N ARG A 191 22.83 8.05 19.15
CA ARG A 191 21.67 8.95 19.08
C ARG A 191 21.02 9.14 20.44
N LEU A 192 20.91 8.07 21.22
CA LEU A 192 20.25 8.08 22.54
C LEU A 192 21.04 8.81 23.63
N LYS A 193 22.35 9.02 23.48
CA LYS A 193 23.15 9.80 24.44
C LYS A 193 22.57 11.18 24.77
N ALA A 194 21.97 11.84 23.79
CA ALA A 194 21.32 13.14 23.96
C ALA A 194 20.01 13.07 24.78
N TYR A 195 19.49 11.89 25.02
CA TYR A 195 18.23 11.65 25.74
C TYR A 195 18.40 10.97 27.10
N VAL A 196 19.64 10.85 27.59
CA VAL A 196 19.89 10.25 28.90
C VAL A 196 19.12 11.02 29.99
N GLY A 197 18.40 10.29 30.83
CA GLY A 197 17.50 10.80 31.86
C GLY A 197 16.06 11.09 31.37
N GLN A 198 15.78 11.00 30.09
CA GLN A 198 14.47 11.26 29.51
C GLN A 198 13.72 9.95 29.18
N GLU A 199 12.39 10.06 29.07
CA GLU A 199 11.54 9.00 28.54
C GLU A 199 11.48 9.10 27.01
N VAL A 200 11.61 7.96 26.34
CA VAL A 200 11.47 7.82 24.87
C VAL A 200 10.52 6.67 24.54
N TRP A 201 10.06 6.63 23.30
CA TRP A 201 9.31 5.49 22.79
C TRP A 201 10.26 4.46 22.19
N PHE A 202 10.27 3.27 22.76
CA PHE A 202 10.91 2.09 22.18
C PHE A 202 9.91 1.39 21.28
N GLY A 203 10.27 1.20 20.00
CA GLY A 203 9.44 0.51 19.01
C GLY A 203 10.10 -0.80 18.60
N ILE A 204 9.31 -1.89 18.57
CA ILE A 204 9.76 -3.19 18.08
C ILE A 204 8.70 -3.83 17.19
N ARG A 205 9.12 -4.36 16.06
CA ARG A 205 8.23 -5.10 15.16
C ARG A 205 7.87 -6.47 15.74
N PRO A 206 6.63 -6.97 15.51
CA PRO A 206 6.24 -8.31 15.98
C PRO A 206 7.16 -9.42 15.51
N GLU A 207 7.66 -9.36 14.28
CA GLU A 207 8.59 -10.33 13.71
C GLU A 207 9.99 -10.32 14.32
N ASP A 208 10.35 -9.24 15.03
CA ASP A 208 11.63 -9.13 15.74
C ASP A 208 11.55 -9.63 17.19
N LEU A 209 10.37 -10.15 17.60
CA LEU A 209 10.17 -10.73 18.93
C LEU A 209 10.33 -12.25 18.86
N GLU A 210 11.25 -12.77 19.66
CA GLU A 210 11.42 -14.20 19.85
C GLU A 210 10.74 -14.67 21.15
N TYR A 211 10.06 -15.81 21.09
CA TYR A 211 9.43 -16.45 22.23
C TYR A 211 10.36 -17.51 22.81
N SER A 212 10.46 -17.53 24.15
CA SER A 212 11.17 -18.59 24.88
C SER A 212 10.37 -19.06 26.09
N GLU A 213 10.20 -20.36 26.25
CA GLU A 213 9.59 -20.96 27.45
C GLU A 213 10.53 -20.95 28.66
N LYS A 214 11.82 -20.76 28.43
CA LYS A 214 12.84 -20.74 29.48
C LYS A 214 13.28 -19.31 29.74
N PRO A 215 13.60 -18.96 31.01
CA PRO A 215 14.18 -17.65 31.30
C PRO A 215 15.43 -17.41 30.47
N VAL A 216 15.46 -16.29 29.73
CA VAL A 216 16.60 -15.82 28.96
C VAL A 216 17.03 -14.48 29.54
N ASN A 217 18.35 -14.30 29.72
CA ASN A 217 18.85 -13.04 30.24
C ASN A 217 18.55 -11.88 29.27
N GLY A 218 17.96 -10.79 29.78
CA GLY A 218 17.52 -9.66 28.97
C GLY A 218 16.15 -9.84 28.28
N ALA A 219 15.44 -10.96 28.53
CA ALA A 219 14.09 -11.15 28.05
C ALA A 219 13.05 -10.54 29.00
N MET A 220 11.97 -10.01 28.42
CA MET A 220 10.80 -9.54 29.17
C MET A 220 9.89 -10.71 29.51
N GLN A 221 9.47 -10.82 30.76
CA GLN A 221 8.45 -11.80 31.15
C GLN A 221 7.07 -11.25 30.88
N MET A 222 6.27 -11.95 30.06
CA MET A 222 4.93 -11.54 29.68
C MET A 222 3.91 -12.66 29.90
N LYS A 223 2.69 -12.29 30.23
CA LYS A 223 1.55 -13.21 30.31
C LYS A 223 0.78 -13.15 28.98
N ILE A 224 0.64 -14.29 28.31
CA ILE A 224 -0.22 -14.40 27.12
C ILE A 224 -1.67 -14.24 27.59
N SER A 225 -2.35 -13.20 27.11
CA SER A 225 -3.76 -12.94 27.42
C SER A 225 -4.70 -13.48 26.34
N ASN A 226 -4.24 -13.50 25.10
CA ASN A 226 -5.01 -14.01 23.96
C ASN A 226 -4.08 -14.64 22.92
N LYS A 227 -4.60 -15.61 22.15
CA LYS A 227 -3.90 -16.26 21.05
C LYS A 227 -4.85 -16.32 19.85
N GLU A 228 -4.48 -15.62 18.79
CA GLU A 228 -5.20 -15.64 17.52
C GLU A 228 -4.39 -16.43 16.49
N PRO A 229 -4.92 -17.54 15.94
CA PRO A 229 -4.26 -18.22 14.84
C PRO A 229 -4.31 -17.36 13.58
N LEU A 230 -3.19 -17.22 12.90
CA LEU A 230 -3.06 -16.51 11.61
C LEU A 230 -3.54 -17.40 10.45
#